data_eb455e7851021ee292843cd10670ef50
#
_entry.id   eb455e7851021ee292843cd10670ef50
#
_cell.length_a   1.000
_cell.length_b   1.000
_cell.length_c   1.000
_cell.angle_alpha   90.00
_cell.angle_beta   90.00
_cell.angle_gamma   90.00
#
_symmetry.space_group_name_H-M   'P 1'
#
loop_
_entity.id
_entity.type
_entity.pdbx_description
1 polymer ?
#
loop_
_entity_poly.entity_id
_entity_poly.type
_entity_poly.pdbx_seq_one_letter_code
_entity_poly.pdbx_strand_id
1 'polypeptide(L)'
;MKKYNQTNFSRYKQDVKASQPEGKFWDEYTRDELIIKFMPLVENIARKFKDSDAANGVVSLSDRIQFGHIGLIKAVDKIQWKTILESKDSERTLKSYLAKRIRGAIRRATDANRSGMRIPEHKLNEIRNDFENYKNS
;
A
#
# COMPACT_ATOMS: atom_id res chain seq x y z
N MET A 1 16.12 8.96 7.04
CA MET A 1 15.91 7.75 6.22
C MET A 1 16.73 7.83 4.94
N LYS A 2 17.42 6.77 4.60
CA LYS A 2 18.20 6.74 3.37
C LYS A 2 17.25 6.73 2.16
N LYS A 3 17.47 7.64 1.23
CA LYS A 3 16.73 7.62 -0.04
C LYS A 3 17.24 6.46 -0.89
N TYR A 4 16.33 5.79 -1.60
CA TYR A 4 16.75 4.87 -2.64
C TYR A 4 17.53 5.65 -3.70
N ASN A 5 18.76 5.24 -3.99
CA ASN A 5 19.41 5.71 -5.18
C ASN A 5 18.97 4.83 -6.37
N GLN A 6 19.21 5.29 -7.61
CA GLN A 6 18.78 4.55 -8.79
C GLN A 6 19.36 3.13 -8.86
N THR A 7 20.61 2.95 -8.40
CA THR A 7 21.27 1.65 -8.43
C THR A 7 20.59 0.66 -7.50
N ASN A 8 20.29 1.06 -6.26
CA ASN A 8 19.61 0.20 -5.30
C ASN A 8 18.20 -0.14 -5.75
N PHE A 9 17.49 0.82 -6.33
CA PHE A 9 16.14 0.62 -6.82
C PHE A 9 16.12 -0.33 -8.01
N SER A 10 17.07 -0.21 -8.95
CA SER A 10 17.19 -1.11 -10.09
C SER A 10 17.48 -2.53 -9.64
N ARG A 11 18.37 -2.70 -8.65
CA ARG A 11 18.67 -4.01 -8.07
C ARG A 11 17.44 -4.62 -7.41
N TYR A 12 16.71 -3.85 -6.65
CA TYR A 12 15.46 -4.27 -6.02
C TYR A 12 14.47 -4.79 -7.06
N LYS A 13 14.26 -4.05 -8.16
CA LYS A 13 13.37 -4.47 -9.24
C LYS A 13 13.80 -5.79 -9.87
N GLN A 14 15.10 -5.96 -10.11
CA GLN A 14 15.65 -7.18 -10.68
C GLN A 14 15.44 -8.36 -9.73
N ASP A 15 15.69 -8.17 -8.44
CA ASP A 15 15.51 -9.21 -7.43
C ASP A 15 14.04 -9.64 -7.34
N VAL A 16 13.11 -8.68 -7.34
CA VAL A 16 11.67 -8.97 -7.33
C VAL A 16 11.28 -9.74 -8.58
N LYS A 17 11.75 -9.32 -9.76
CA LYS A 17 11.45 -9.99 -11.03
C LYS A 17 11.98 -11.42 -11.04
N ALA A 18 13.20 -11.63 -10.57
CA ALA A 18 13.81 -12.95 -10.51
C ALA A 18 13.11 -13.89 -9.51
N SER A 19 12.49 -13.33 -8.48
CA SER A 19 11.81 -14.09 -7.42
C SER A 19 10.33 -14.31 -7.70
N GLN A 20 9.80 -13.87 -8.86
CA GLN A 20 8.38 -14.00 -9.17
C GLN A 20 7.97 -15.48 -9.29
N PRO A 21 6.97 -15.93 -8.53
CA PRO A 21 6.45 -17.29 -8.68
C PRO A 21 5.61 -17.43 -9.95
N GLU A 22 5.57 -18.63 -10.51
CA GLU A 22 4.89 -18.91 -11.76
C GLU A 22 3.86 -20.04 -11.64
N GLY A 23 2.80 -19.94 -12.43
CA GLY A 23 2.00 -21.09 -12.88
C GLY A 23 1.12 -21.81 -11.88
N LYS A 24 0.75 -21.18 -10.75
CA LYS A 24 -0.13 -21.80 -9.76
C LYS A 24 -1.51 -21.14 -9.72
N PHE A 25 -2.51 -21.87 -9.25
CA PHE A 25 -3.77 -21.25 -8.85
C PHE A 25 -3.54 -20.35 -7.64
N TRP A 26 -4.34 -19.28 -7.50
CA TRP A 26 -4.11 -18.25 -6.51
C TRP A 26 -4.08 -18.76 -5.05
N ASP A 27 -4.90 -19.74 -4.74
CA ASP A 27 -4.96 -20.34 -3.40
C ASP A 27 -3.81 -21.32 -3.12
N GLU A 28 -3.06 -21.71 -4.13
CA GLU A 28 -1.91 -22.60 -3.97
C GLU A 28 -0.61 -21.84 -3.66
N TYR A 29 -0.62 -20.52 -3.81
CA TYR A 29 0.53 -19.71 -3.44
C TYR A 29 0.67 -19.63 -1.93
N THR A 30 1.92 -19.72 -1.46
CA THR A 30 2.19 -19.43 -0.05
C THR A 30 2.04 -17.93 0.22
N ARG A 31 1.95 -17.58 1.49
CA ARG A 31 1.90 -16.17 1.92
C ARG A 31 3.05 -15.36 1.33
N ASP A 32 4.27 -15.86 1.44
CA ASP A 32 5.46 -15.16 0.95
C ASP A 32 5.48 -15.06 -0.58
N GLU A 33 5.06 -16.11 -1.27
CA GLU A 33 4.94 -16.08 -2.73
C GLU A 33 3.94 -15.03 -3.20
N LEU A 34 2.80 -14.90 -2.53
CA LEU A 34 1.81 -13.87 -2.85
C LEU A 34 2.36 -12.46 -2.64
N ILE A 35 3.07 -12.25 -1.55
CA ILE A 35 3.69 -10.95 -1.26
C ILE A 35 4.68 -10.59 -2.36
N ILE A 36 5.55 -11.52 -2.73
CA ILE A 36 6.52 -11.30 -3.81
C ILE A 36 5.81 -11.05 -5.14
N LYS A 37 4.78 -11.83 -5.43
CA LYS A 37 4.00 -11.72 -6.68
C LYS A 37 3.41 -10.32 -6.87
N PHE A 38 2.96 -9.70 -5.80
CA PHE A 38 2.28 -8.41 -5.87
C PHE A 38 3.14 -7.21 -5.44
N MET A 39 4.44 -7.40 -5.20
CA MET A 39 5.34 -6.28 -4.95
C MET A 39 5.36 -5.24 -6.09
N PRO A 40 5.36 -5.65 -7.38
CA PRO A 40 5.26 -4.67 -8.47
C PRO A 40 3.97 -3.83 -8.43
N LEU A 41 2.87 -4.40 -7.96
CA LEU A 41 1.62 -3.68 -7.79
C LEU A 41 1.76 -2.55 -6.76
N VAL A 42 2.46 -2.82 -5.65
CA VAL A 42 2.75 -1.79 -4.63
C VAL A 42 3.51 -0.63 -5.23
N GLU A 43 4.56 -0.91 -5.99
CA GLU A 43 5.36 0.12 -6.65
C GLU A 43 4.51 0.97 -7.60
N ASN A 44 3.71 0.32 -8.44
CA ASN A 44 2.85 1.03 -9.39
C ASN A 44 1.86 1.95 -8.69
N ILE A 45 1.24 1.47 -7.62
CA ILE A 45 0.29 2.27 -6.85
C ILE A 45 1.00 3.43 -6.16
N ALA A 46 2.16 3.18 -5.55
CA ALA A 46 2.94 4.22 -4.89
C ALA A 46 3.36 5.34 -5.85
N ARG A 47 3.76 4.97 -7.07
CA ARG A 47 4.14 5.94 -8.11
C ARG A 47 2.95 6.78 -8.59
N LYS A 48 1.78 6.15 -8.71
CA LYS A 48 0.55 6.82 -9.17
C LYS A 48 -0.19 7.53 -8.06
N PHE A 49 0.20 7.31 -6.81
CA PHE A 49 -0.47 7.91 -5.67
C PHE A 49 -0.22 9.41 -5.66
N LYS A 50 -1.30 10.17 -5.86
CA LYS A 50 -1.25 11.62 -5.77
C LYS A 50 -1.92 12.04 -4.47
N ASP A 51 -1.19 12.79 -3.68
CA ASP A 51 -1.70 13.40 -2.48
C ASP A 51 -1.63 14.92 -2.62
N SER A 52 -2.20 15.64 -1.67
CA SER A 52 -2.13 17.09 -1.65
C SER A 52 -0.67 17.55 -1.66
N ASP A 53 -0.40 18.69 -2.28
CA ASP A 53 0.94 19.24 -2.42
C ASP A 53 1.64 19.41 -1.05
N ALA A 54 0.87 19.64 0.00
CA ALA A 54 1.39 19.78 1.35
C ALA A 54 2.08 18.50 1.88
N ALA A 55 1.69 17.32 1.38
CA ALA A 55 2.26 16.04 1.81
C ALA A 55 3.47 15.62 0.98
N ASN A 56 3.61 16.12 -0.25
CA ASN A 56 4.66 15.69 -1.19
C ASN A 56 6.08 15.95 -0.69
N GLY A 57 6.29 16.95 0.15
CA GLY A 57 7.60 17.23 0.74
C GLY A 57 7.94 16.40 1.96
N VAL A 58 6.94 15.72 2.55
CA VAL A 58 7.08 14.98 3.81
C VAL A 58 7.20 13.48 3.57
N VAL A 59 6.47 12.96 2.59
CA VAL A 59 6.42 11.52 2.29
C VAL A 59 7.01 11.26 0.91
N SER A 60 8.19 10.62 0.89
CA SER A 60 8.89 10.30 -0.35
C SER A 60 8.24 9.10 -1.04
N LEU A 61 8.62 8.86 -2.31
CA LEU A 61 8.21 7.64 -3.02
C LEU A 61 8.66 6.38 -2.28
N SER A 62 9.89 6.40 -1.75
CA SER A 62 10.41 5.29 -0.94
C SER A 62 9.54 5.00 0.26
N ASP A 63 9.10 6.03 0.97
CA ASP A 63 8.21 5.89 2.12
C ASP A 63 6.86 5.32 1.69
N ARG A 64 6.29 5.80 0.59
CA ARG A 64 5.03 5.29 0.07
C ARG A 64 5.12 3.82 -0.30
N ILE A 65 6.22 3.39 -0.91
CA ILE A 65 6.45 1.99 -1.23
C ILE A 65 6.48 1.14 0.05
N GLN A 66 7.18 1.58 1.08
CA GLN A 66 7.25 0.88 2.36
C GLN A 66 5.88 0.77 3.03
N PHE A 67 5.11 1.85 3.06
CA PHE A 67 3.75 1.84 3.60
C PHE A 67 2.84 0.90 2.80
N GLY A 68 3.00 0.90 1.48
CA GLY A 68 2.26 0.01 0.60
C GLY A 68 2.60 -1.46 0.84
N HIS A 69 3.86 -1.79 1.09
CA HIS A 69 4.27 -3.16 1.44
C HIS A 69 3.63 -3.62 2.74
N ILE A 70 3.57 -2.77 3.75
CA ILE A 70 2.89 -3.10 5.01
C ILE A 70 1.41 -3.39 4.76
N GLY A 71 0.77 -2.58 3.93
CA GLY A 71 -0.62 -2.80 3.53
C GLY A 71 -0.82 -4.10 2.77
N LEU A 72 0.09 -4.43 1.85
CA LEU A 72 0.06 -5.68 1.11
C LEU A 72 0.18 -6.90 2.04
N ILE A 73 1.13 -6.88 2.96
CA ILE A 73 1.34 -7.98 3.91
C ILE A 73 0.09 -8.22 4.74
N LYS A 74 -0.49 -7.16 5.28
CA LYS A 74 -1.73 -7.25 6.07
C LYS A 74 -2.90 -7.75 5.24
N ALA A 75 -3.00 -7.32 3.98
CA ALA A 75 -4.07 -7.73 3.09
C ALA A 75 -3.95 -9.21 2.73
N VAL A 76 -2.74 -9.69 2.44
CA VAL A 76 -2.50 -11.12 2.14
C VAL A 76 -2.92 -12.00 3.32
N ASP A 77 -2.65 -11.58 4.54
CA ASP A 77 -3.04 -12.33 5.73
C ASP A 77 -4.56 -12.41 5.94
N LYS A 78 -5.33 -11.52 5.29
CA LYS A 78 -6.78 -11.42 5.45
C LYS A 78 -7.57 -11.81 4.20
N ILE A 79 -6.94 -12.41 3.20
CA ILE A 79 -7.63 -12.83 1.97
C ILE A 79 -8.73 -13.84 2.30
N GLN A 80 -9.92 -13.57 1.78
CA GLN A 80 -11.03 -14.52 1.82
C GLN A 80 -11.09 -15.25 0.48
N TRP A 81 -10.42 -16.38 0.42
CA TRP A 81 -10.25 -17.15 -0.80
C TRP A 81 -11.57 -17.56 -1.43
N LYS A 82 -12.56 -17.89 -0.62
CA LYS A 82 -13.88 -18.28 -1.13
C LYS A 82 -14.47 -17.20 -2.03
N THR A 83 -14.46 -15.95 -1.59
CA THR A 83 -14.95 -14.81 -2.38
C THR A 83 -14.16 -14.61 -3.66
N ILE A 84 -12.83 -14.74 -3.56
CA ILE A 84 -11.94 -14.56 -4.71
C ILE A 84 -12.19 -15.64 -5.77
N LEU A 85 -12.23 -16.91 -5.35
CA LEU A 85 -12.34 -18.04 -6.27
C LEU A 85 -13.74 -18.17 -6.90
N GLU A 86 -14.76 -17.69 -6.21
CA GLU A 86 -16.14 -17.70 -6.74
C GLU A 86 -16.40 -16.56 -7.74
N SER A 87 -15.51 -15.60 -7.85
CA SER A 87 -15.66 -14.49 -8.79
C SER A 87 -15.42 -14.96 -10.23
N LYS A 88 -16.00 -14.24 -11.20
CA LYS A 88 -15.83 -14.57 -12.62
C LYS A 88 -14.38 -14.44 -13.08
N ASP A 89 -13.65 -13.48 -12.53
CA ASP A 89 -12.25 -13.23 -12.82
C ASP A 89 -11.51 -13.10 -11.49
N SER A 90 -10.99 -14.24 -11.01
CA SER A 90 -10.32 -14.31 -9.72
C SER A 90 -9.07 -13.44 -9.66
N GLU A 91 -8.31 -13.35 -10.76
CA GLU A 91 -7.13 -12.49 -10.82
C GLU A 91 -7.50 -11.02 -10.62
N ARG A 92 -8.49 -10.54 -11.35
CA ARG A 92 -8.94 -9.15 -11.26
C ARG A 92 -9.50 -8.83 -9.87
N THR A 93 -10.27 -9.74 -9.31
CA THR A 93 -10.86 -9.58 -7.97
C THR A 93 -9.78 -9.52 -6.92
N LEU A 94 -8.79 -10.40 -6.98
CA LEU A 94 -7.65 -10.42 -6.07
C LEU A 94 -6.84 -9.12 -6.17
N LYS A 95 -6.49 -8.71 -7.40
CA LYS A 95 -5.73 -7.47 -7.62
C LYS A 95 -6.48 -6.25 -7.11
N SER A 96 -7.79 -6.17 -7.35
CA SER A 96 -8.61 -5.05 -6.87
C SER A 96 -8.66 -4.99 -5.36
N TYR A 97 -8.81 -6.13 -4.69
CA TYR A 97 -8.79 -6.22 -3.25
C TYR A 97 -7.45 -5.73 -2.68
N LEU A 98 -6.34 -6.25 -3.22
CA LEU A 98 -5.01 -5.87 -2.76
C LEU A 98 -4.71 -4.40 -3.03
N ALA A 99 -5.06 -3.90 -4.23
CA ALA A 99 -4.83 -2.50 -4.60
C ALA A 99 -5.56 -1.55 -3.65
N LYS A 100 -6.80 -1.86 -3.30
CA LYS A 100 -7.58 -1.04 -2.37
C LYS A 100 -6.93 -0.98 -0.99
N ARG A 101 -6.44 -2.12 -0.50
CA ARG A 101 -5.75 -2.18 0.80
C ARG A 101 -4.41 -1.44 0.79
N ILE A 102 -3.66 -1.59 -0.30
CA ILE A 102 -2.38 -0.89 -0.47
C ILE A 102 -2.60 0.63 -0.49
N ARG A 103 -3.54 1.12 -1.28
CA ARG A 103 -3.86 2.55 -1.34
C ARG A 103 -4.30 3.09 0.01
N GLY A 104 -5.13 2.34 0.72
CA GLY A 104 -5.57 2.71 2.06
C GLY A 104 -4.42 2.84 3.04
N ALA A 105 -3.47 1.90 3.01
CA ALA A 105 -2.30 1.93 3.87
C ALA A 105 -1.41 3.15 3.59
N ILE A 106 -1.16 3.44 2.31
CA ILE A 106 -0.38 4.61 1.90
C ILE A 106 -1.07 5.90 2.35
N ARG A 107 -2.38 5.99 2.12
CA ARG A 107 -3.16 7.18 2.50
C ARG A 107 -3.12 7.43 4.00
N ARG A 108 -3.35 6.40 4.82
CA ARG A 108 -3.33 6.54 6.27
C ARG A 108 -1.96 6.96 6.78
N ALA A 109 -0.90 6.34 6.25
CA ALA A 109 0.46 6.68 6.65
C ALA A 109 0.84 8.09 6.19
N THR A 110 0.42 8.51 5.00
CA THR A 110 0.65 9.86 4.49
C THR A 110 -0.06 10.90 5.35
N ASP A 111 -1.32 10.65 5.69
CA ASP A 111 -2.08 11.54 6.58
C ASP A 111 -1.42 11.67 7.95
N ALA A 112 -0.95 10.57 8.51
CA ALA A 112 -0.29 10.56 9.81
C ALA A 112 1.02 11.36 9.81
N ASN A 113 1.69 11.49 8.66
CA ASN A 113 2.98 12.17 8.54
C ASN A 113 2.88 13.55 7.88
N ARG A 114 1.68 13.99 7.54
CA ARG A 114 1.46 15.24 6.78
C ARG A 114 2.03 16.48 7.46
N SER A 115 1.98 16.54 8.76
CA SER A 115 2.48 17.70 9.53
C SER A 115 3.94 17.56 9.98
N GLY A 116 4.64 16.50 9.55
CA GLY A 116 5.98 16.18 10.04
C GLY A 116 5.98 15.52 11.42
N MET A 117 4.81 15.38 12.03
CA MET A 117 4.64 14.71 13.33
C MET A 117 3.77 13.47 13.10
N ARG A 118 4.18 12.35 13.71
CA ARG A 118 3.41 11.12 13.63
C ARG A 118 2.21 11.17 14.57
N ILE A 119 1.03 11.46 14.02
CA ILE A 119 -0.21 11.53 14.77
C ILE A 119 -1.06 10.31 14.40
N PRO A 120 -1.58 9.54 15.38
CA PRO A 120 -2.46 8.40 15.08
C PRO A 120 -3.70 8.85 14.30
N GLU A 121 -4.18 7.99 13.40
CA GLU A 121 -5.32 8.29 12.53
C GLU A 121 -6.56 8.74 13.31
N HIS A 122 -6.88 8.04 14.41
CA HIS A 122 -8.05 8.40 15.22
C HIS A 122 -7.92 9.80 15.84
N LYS A 123 -6.71 10.22 16.17
CA LYS A 123 -6.47 11.59 16.68
C LYS A 123 -6.65 12.64 15.59
N LEU A 124 -6.22 12.36 14.37
CA LEU A 124 -6.48 13.25 13.24
C LEU A 124 -7.98 13.42 12.99
N ASN A 125 -8.73 12.35 13.07
CA ASN A 125 -10.19 12.39 12.90
C ASN A 125 -10.86 13.17 14.01
N GLU A 126 -10.44 13.02 15.27
CA GLU A 126 -10.92 13.80 16.38
C GLU A 126 -10.67 15.30 16.17
N ILE A 127 -9.47 15.66 15.76
CA ILE A 127 -9.09 17.05 15.48
C ILE A 127 -9.95 17.65 14.37
N ARG A 128 -10.17 16.90 13.29
CA ARG A 128 -11.03 17.32 12.19
C ARG A 128 -12.46 17.55 12.64
N ASN A 129 -13.01 16.63 13.43
CA ASN A 129 -14.36 16.73 13.96
C ASN A 129 -14.53 17.94 14.90
N ASP A 130 -13.57 18.15 15.79
CA ASP A 130 -13.58 19.29 16.69
C ASP A 130 -13.53 20.61 15.92
N PHE A 131 -12.71 20.68 14.88
CA PHE A 131 -12.59 21.86 14.03
C PHE A 131 -13.90 22.14 13.27
N GLU A 132 -14.55 21.12 12.73
CA GLU A 132 -15.84 21.25 12.04
C GLU A 132 -16.93 21.71 13.02
N ASN A 133 -16.98 21.17 14.21
CA ASN A 133 -17.91 21.58 15.26
C ASN A 133 -17.70 23.03 15.66
N TYR A 134 -16.46 23.47 15.75
CA TYR A 134 -16.12 24.87 16.05
C TYR A 134 -16.62 25.82 14.96
N LYS A 135 -16.44 25.44 13.69
CA LYS A 135 -16.94 26.24 12.56
C LYS A 135 -18.44 26.38 12.54
N ASN A 136 -19.16 25.36 13.00
CA ASN A 136 -20.61 25.27 12.93
C ASN A 136 -21.33 25.82 14.18
N SER A 137 -20.57 26.23 15.18
CA SER A 137 -21.14 26.78 16.41
C SER A 137 -21.30 28.30 16.38
#